data_cf98219968a13b28a08a975fc067d75a
#
_entry.id   cf98219968a13b28a08a975fc067d75a
#
_cell.length_a   1.000
_cell.length_b   1.000
_cell.length_c   1.000
_cell.angle_alpha   90.00
_cell.angle_beta   90.00
_cell.angle_gamma   90.00
#
_symmetry.space_group_name_H-M   'P 1'
#
loop_
_entity.id
_entity.type
_entity.pdbx_description
1 polymer ?
#
loop_
_entity_poly.entity_id
_entity_poly.type
_entity_poly.pdbx_seq_one_letter_code
_entity_poly.pdbx_strand_id
1 'polypeptide(L)'
;RLSASQVIAWRNCPRIWYYGWMERLKSPLPPQVLRGNAVEECVCRVLRDSPTLMRYDSRISLTTPLSEDGSPDWDSQDFWIAPGLQPLPESEIPSDRESLHKWATARADFHFDRCWDSAVNDWKSSPNRVGSEDDIDKDEGRKMVESAISLHLDQVEECISNGGGPG
;
A
#
# COMPACT_ATOMS: atom_id res chain seq x y z
N ARG A 1 -19.55 14.42 8.21
CA ARG A 1 -18.36 14.05 9.03
C ARG A 1 -17.14 14.75 8.45
N LEU A 2 -16.30 15.32 9.29
CA LEU A 2 -15.00 15.85 8.91
C LEU A 2 -13.95 14.74 9.11
N SER A 3 -13.07 14.53 8.14
CA SER A 3 -11.93 13.65 8.31
C SER A 3 -10.82 14.31 9.14
N ALA A 4 -9.91 13.54 9.71
CA ALA A 4 -8.77 14.07 10.44
C ALA A 4 -7.94 15.04 9.59
N SER A 5 -7.71 14.72 8.31
CA SER A 5 -7.00 15.60 7.36
C SER A 5 -7.73 16.93 7.13
N GLN A 6 -9.06 16.93 7.10
CA GLN A 6 -9.85 18.16 6.98
C GLN A 6 -9.70 19.04 8.22
N VAL A 7 -9.73 18.44 9.40
CA VAL A 7 -9.55 19.16 10.68
C VAL A 7 -8.15 19.78 10.75
N ILE A 8 -7.12 19.00 10.37
CA ILE A 8 -5.74 19.49 10.32
C ILE A 8 -5.59 20.64 9.31
N ALA A 9 -6.14 20.50 8.12
CA ALA A 9 -6.08 21.53 7.10
C ALA A 9 -6.79 22.82 7.55
N TRP A 10 -7.97 22.69 8.18
CA TRP A 10 -8.70 23.85 8.73
C TRP A 10 -7.94 24.53 9.86
N ARG A 11 -7.33 23.74 10.75
CA ARG A 11 -6.52 24.26 11.87
C ARG A 11 -5.28 25.01 11.38
N ASN A 12 -4.62 24.50 10.36
CA ASN A 12 -3.41 25.12 9.80
C ASN A 12 -3.72 26.37 8.97
N CYS A 13 -4.74 26.29 8.11
CA CYS A 13 -5.21 27.43 7.32
C CYS A 13 -6.66 27.23 6.87
N PRO A 14 -7.63 27.92 7.46
CA PRO A 14 -9.04 27.82 7.07
C PRO A 14 -9.31 28.11 5.60
N ARG A 15 -8.51 28.98 4.96
CA ARG A 15 -8.62 29.26 3.52
C ARG A 15 -8.23 28.08 2.66
N ILE A 16 -7.14 27.37 2.99
CA ILE A 16 -6.72 26.15 2.28
C ILE A 16 -7.81 25.11 2.42
N TRP A 17 -8.37 24.92 3.63
CA TRP A 17 -9.48 24.02 3.84
C TRP A 17 -10.69 24.43 2.98
N TYR A 18 -11.11 25.70 3.03
CA TYR A 18 -12.26 26.20 2.28
C TYR A 18 -12.11 25.93 0.78
N TYR A 19 -11.01 26.36 0.19
CA TYR A 19 -10.77 26.18 -1.25
C TYR A 19 -10.61 24.71 -1.64
N GLY A 20 -9.95 23.90 -0.83
CA GLY A 20 -9.72 22.48 -1.11
C GLY A 20 -10.98 21.64 -0.99
N TRP A 21 -11.79 21.85 0.07
CA TRP A 21 -12.94 20.97 0.37
C TRP A 21 -14.30 21.58 0.01
N MET A 22 -14.48 22.87 0.14
CA MET A 22 -15.75 23.50 -0.21
C MET A 22 -15.80 23.89 -1.68
N GLU A 23 -14.79 24.56 -2.18
CA GLU A 23 -14.69 24.96 -3.60
C GLU A 23 -14.11 23.85 -4.48
N ARG A 24 -13.60 22.76 -3.89
CA ARG A 24 -13.01 21.62 -4.58
C ARG A 24 -11.88 22.01 -5.55
N LEU A 25 -11.16 23.07 -5.23
CA LEU A 25 -9.97 23.45 -5.97
C LEU A 25 -8.85 22.47 -5.65
N LYS A 26 -8.51 21.63 -6.61
CA LYS A 26 -7.46 20.64 -6.44
C LYS A 26 -6.09 21.31 -6.50
N SER A 27 -5.23 20.98 -5.54
CA SER A 27 -3.81 21.35 -5.61
C SER A 27 -3.14 20.75 -6.84
N PRO A 28 -2.09 21.39 -7.38
CA PRO A 28 -1.27 20.80 -8.43
C PRO A 28 -0.82 19.39 -8.02
N LEU A 29 -0.89 18.44 -8.95
CA LEU A 29 -0.53 17.04 -8.76
C LEU A 29 0.81 16.76 -9.46
N PRO A 30 1.95 16.88 -8.75
CA PRO A 30 3.26 16.63 -9.32
C PRO A 30 3.51 15.12 -9.51
N PRO A 31 4.46 14.72 -10.37
CA PRO A 31 4.71 13.31 -10.68
C PRO A 31 5.24 12.51 -9.48
N GLN A 32 5.78 13.14 -8.45
CA GLN A 32 6.19 12.48 -7.21
C GLN A 32 5.03 11.76 -6.50
N VAL A 33 3.79 12.27 -6.67
CA VAL A 33 2.58 11.62 -6.13
C VAL A 33 2.31 10.30 -6.85
N LEU A 34 2.55 10.23 -8.17
CA LEU A 34 2.46 8.99 -8.93
C LEU A 34 3.41 7.94 -8.34
N ARG A 35 4.69 8.28 -8.13
CA ARG A 35 5.66 7.37 -7.52
C ARG A 35 5.20 6.88 -6.15
N GLY A 36 4.73 7.80 -5.29
CA GLY A 36 4.20 7.46 -3.98
C GLY A 36 3.04 6.47 -4.05
N ASN A 37 2.06 6.73 -4.92
CA ASN A 37 0.90 5.85 -5.10
C ASN A 37 1.31 4.47 -5.64
N ALA A 38 2.23 4.41 -6.61
CA ALA A 38 2.71 3.14 -7.15
C ALA A 38 3.43 2.29 -6.09
N VAL A 39 4.27 2.93 -5.26
CA VAL A 39 4.99 2.27 -4.16
C VAL A 39 4.01 1.77 -3.11
N GLU A 40 3.09 2.61 -2.64
CA GLU A 40 2.08 2.24 -1.64
C GLU A 40 1.23 1.06 -2.12
N GLU A 41 0.68 1.16 -3.33
CA GLU A 41 -0.14 0.09 -3.89
C GLU A 41 0.64 -1.22 -4.05
N CYS A 42 1.90 -1.16 -4.50
CA CYS A 42 2.74 -2.33 -4.63
C CYS A 42 2.99 -3.02 -3.28
N VAL A 43 3.36 -2.24 -2.24
CA VAL A 43 3.57 -2.78 -0.88
C VAL A 43 2.27 -3.39 -0.35
N CYS A 44 1.14 -2.70 -0.50
CA CYS A 44 -0.16 -3.23 -0.09
C CYS A 44 -0.50 -4.57 -0.77
N ARG A 45 -0.13 -4.73 -2.06
CA ARG A 45 -0.35 -5.99 -2.79
C ARG A 45 0.51 -7.11 -2.24
N VAL A 46 1.80 -6.85 -2.01
CA VAL A 46 2.72 -7.84 -1.41
C VAL A 46 2.19 -8.31 -0.05
N LEU A 47 1.73 -7.38 0.79
CA LEU A 47 1.17 -7.73 2.10
C LEU A 47 -0.11 -8.54 1.99
N ARG A 48 -0.96 -8.27 1.00
CA ARG A 48 -2.18 -9.04 0.75
C ARG A 48 -1.90 -10.44 0.19
N ASP A 49 -0.79 -10.61 -0.54
CA ASP A 49 -0.37 -11.94 -1.03
C ASP A 49 0.07 -12.87 0.11
N SER A 50 0.28 -12.35 1.30
CA SER A 50 0.67 -13.12 2.48
C SER A 50 -0.26 -12.82 3.66
N PRO A 51 -1.23 -13.68 3.94
CA PRO A 51 -2.08 -13.56 5.12
C PRO A 51 -1.28 -13.44 6.42
N THR A 52 -0.13 -14.12 6.49
CA THR A 52 0.74 -14.07 7.66
C THR A 52 1.37 -12.71 7.89
N LEU A 53 1.73 -11.99 6.82
CA LEU A 53 2.30 -10.64 6.93
C LEU A 53 1.27 -9.59 7.35
N MET A 54 -0.01 -9.85 7.11
CA MET A 54 -1.12 -8.92 7.42
C MET A 54 -1.96 -9.33 8.62
N ARG A 55 -1.72 -10.49 9.20
CA ARG A 55 -2.58 -11.11 10.21
C ARG A 55 -2.99 -10.17 11.34
N TYR A 56 -2.18 -9.19 11.63
CA TYR A 56 -2.35 -8.24 12.73
C TYR A 56 -2.46 -6.77 12.29
N ASP A 57 -2.67 -6.55 11.00
CA ASP A 57 -2.83 -5.18 10.50
C ASP A 57 -4.26 -4.68 10.81
N SER A 58 -4.36 -3.77 11.77
CA SER A 58 -5.61 -3.08 12.12
C SER A 58 -6.21 -2.24 10.99
N ARG A 59 -5.49 -2.09 9.87
CA ARG A 59 -5.94 -1.39 8.66
C ARG A 59 -6.73 -2.28 7.70
N ILE A 60 -7.04 -3.54 8.10
CA ILE A 60 -8.00 -4.35 7.34
C ILE A 60 -9.25 -3.50 7.16
N SER A 61 -9.46 -3.10 5.92
CA SER A 61 -10.46 -2.09 5.55
C SER A 61 -11.88 -2.65 5.70
N LEU A 62 -12.85 -1.75 5.84
CA LEU A 62 -14.28 -2.08 5.80
C LEU A 62 -14.72 -2.74 4.47
N THR A 63 -13.83 -2.76 3.46
CA THR A 63 -14.05 -3.42 2.16
C THR A 63 -13.43 -4.81 2.09
N THR A 64 -12.77 -5.26 3.17
CA THR A 64 -12.23 -6.62 3.25
C THR A 64 -13.38 -7.62 3.20
N PRO A 65 -13.37 -8.61 2.28
CA PRO A 65 -14.33 -9.71 2.33
C PRO A 65 -14.30 -10.39 3.68
N LEU A 66 -15.46 -10.69 4.24
CA LEU A 66 -15.59 -11.34 5.53
C LEU A 66 -16.20 -12.72 5.35
N SER A 67 -15.66 -13.69 6.09
CA SER A 67 -16.25 -14.99 6.27
C SER A 67 -17.57 -14.91 7.06
N GLU A 68 -18.34 -16.00 7.12
CA GLU A 68 -19.63 -16.05 7.85
C GLU A 68 -19.48 -15.73 9.35
N ASP A 69 -18.33 -15.98 9.94
CA ASP A 69 -18.00 -15.66 11.32
C ASP A 69 -17.54 -14.22 11.57
N GLY A 70 -17.48 -13.41 10.49
CA GLY A 70 -17.04 -12.01 10.55
C GLY A 70 -15.53 -11.82 10.54
N SER A 71 -14.74 -12.87 10.43
CA SER A 71 -13.30 -12.80 10.22
C SER A 71 -12.97 -12.45 8.76
N PRO A 72 -11.77 -11.88 8.47
CA PRO A 72 -11.34 -11.66 7.09
C PRO A 72 -11.31 -12.98 6.30
N ASP A 73 -11.98 -12.98 5.15
CA ASP A 73 -11.97 -14.13 4.24
C ASP A 73 -10.71 -14.08 3.36
N TRP A 74 -9.64 -14.67 3.85
CA TRP A 74 -8.35 -14.73 3.16
C TRP A 74 -8.37 -15.61 1.91
N ASP A 75 -9.34 -16.49 1.78
CA ASP A 75 -9.52 -17.36 0.62
C ASP A 75 -10.36 -16.70 -0.48
N SER A 76 -10.98 -15.56 -0.17
CA SER A 76 -11.76 -14.82 -1.15
C SER A 76 -10.88 -14.30 -2.29
N GLN A 77 -11.29 -14.57 -3.52
CA GLN A 77 -10.60 -14.05 -4.71
C GLN A 77 -10.59 -12.52 -4.78
N ASP A 78 -11.51 -11.85 -4.09
CA ASP A 78 -11.55 -10.39 -4.02
C ASP A 78 -10.37 -9.77 -3.26
N PHE A 79 -9.69 -10.58 -2.43
CA PHE A 79 -8.42 -10.20 -1.81
C PHE A 79 -7.26 -10.18 -2.81
N TRP A 80 -7.34 -11.00 -3.85
CA TRP A 80 -6.20 -11.32 -4.69
C TRP A 80 -6.30 -10.59 -6.01
N ILE A 81 -5.38 -9.73 -6.22
CA ILE A 81 -5.42 -8.66 -7.21
C ILE A 81 -5.03 -9.15 -8.61
N ALA A 82 -4.47 -10.33 -8.72
CA ALA A 82 -4.15 -10.90 -10.02
C ALA A 82 -4.77 -12.30 -10.14
N PRO A 83 -5.64 -12.52 -11.14
CA PRO A 83 -6.10 -13.86 -11.45
C PRO A 83 -4.89 -14.80 -11.65
N GLY A 84 -4.88 -15.93 -10.97
CA GLY A 84 -3.78 -16.90 -11.02
C GLY A 84 -2.67 -16.73 -9.98
N LEU A 85 -2.69 -15.63 -9.20
CA LEU A 85 -1.83 -15.48 -8.02
C LEU A 85 -2.62 -15.84 -6.79
N GLN A 86 -2.54 -17.08 -6.41
CA GLN A 86 -3.03 -17.52 -5.11
C GLN A 86 -1.99 -17.13 -4.04
N PRO A 87 -2.42 -16.73 -2.84
CA PRO A 87 -1.52 -16.59 -1.71
C PRO A 87 -0.84 -17.94 -1.47
N LEU A 88 0.41 -17.88 -1.04
CA LEU A 88 1.05 -19.11 -0.58
C LEU A 88 0.31 -19.61 0.65
N PRO A 89 0.00 -20.91 0.73
CA PRO A 89 -0.45 -21.51 1.96
C PRO A 89 0.50 -21.15 3.12
N GLU A 90 -0.02 -20.98 4.32
CA GLU A 90 0.77 -20.56 5.48
C GLU A 90 1.98 -21.48 5.72
N SER A 91 1.84 -22.77 5.37
CA SER A 91 2.90 -23.77 5.42
C SER A 91 4.04 -23.57 4.40
N GLU A 92 3.79 -22.80 3.36
CA GLU A 92 4.78 -22.53 2.27
C GLU A 92 5.44 -21.17 2.43
N ILE A 93 4.98 -20.33 3.36
CA ILE A 93 5.61 -19.05 3.65
C ILE A 93 6.87 -19.31 4.46
N PRO A 94 8.05 -18.83 3.97
CA PRO A 94 9.29 -19.01 4.71
C PRO A 94 9.20 -18.44 6.11
N SER A 95 9.76 -19.16 7.09
CA SER A 95 9.74 -18.75 8.50
C SER A 95 10.95 -17.91 8.90
N ASP A 96 12.03 -17.97 8.12
CA ASP A 96 13.22 -17.16 8.35
C ASP A 96 13.15 -15.84 7.60
N ARG A 97 13.74 -14.80 8.20
CA ARG A 97 13.67 -13.42 7.68
C ARG A 97 14.25 -13.28 6.28
N GLU A 98 15.37 -13.93 5.99
CA GLU A 98 16.05 -13.80 4.69
C GLU A 98 15.19 -14.38 3.56
N SER A 99 14.69 -15.59 3.75
CA SER A 99 13.82 -16.26 2.79
C SER A 99 12.50 -15.50 2.62
N LEU A 100 11.94 -14.95 3.70
CA LEU A 100 10.73 -14.14 3.66
C LEU A 100 10.96 -12.82 2.91
N HIS A 101 12.10 -12.16 3.14
CA HIS A 101 12.48 -10.96 2.39
C HIS A 101 12.62 -11.27 0.89
N LYS A 102 13.31 -12.36 0.54
CA LYS A 102 13.46 -12.79 -0.84
C LYS A 102 12.11 -13.09 -1.51
N TRP A 103 11.21 -13.76 -0.79
CA TRP A 103 9.86 -14.02 -1.27
C TRP A 103 9.08 -12.73 -1.50
N ALA A 104 9.08 -11.82 -0.54
CA ALA A 104 8.35 -10.55 -0.63
C ALA A 104 8.90 -9.65 -1.74
N THR A 105 10.21 -9.62 -1.93
CA THR A 105 10.84 -8.88 -3.03
C THR A 105 10.45 -9.45 -4.38
N ALA A 106 10.45 -10.76 -4.55
CA ALA A 106 9.99 -11.40 -5.80
C ALA A 106 8.51 -11.07 -6.09
N ARG A 107 7.67 -11.00 -5.07
CA ARG A 107 6.27 -10.57 -5.20
C ARG A 107 6.16 -9.09 -5.57
N ALA A 108 6.99 -8.26 -4.98
CA ALA A 108 7.03 -6.84 -5.32
C ALA A 108 7.42 -6.62 -6.79
N ASP A 109 8.43 -7.30 -7.27
CA ASP A 109 8.86 -7.25 -8.68
C ASP A 109 7.73 -7.64 -9.63
N PHE A 110 6.97 -8.67 -9.26
CA PHE A 110 5.82 -9.10 -10.04
C PHE A 110 4.72 -8.04 -10.11
N HIS A 111 4.43 -7.34 -9.02
CA HIS A 111 3.36 -6.36 -8.96
C HIS A 111 3.76 -4.97 -9.45
N PHE A 112 5.03 -4.61 -9.34
CA PHE A 112 5.49 -3.23 -9.45
C PHE A 112 5.14 -2.58 -10.79
N ASP A 113 5.42 -3.24 -11.90
CA ASP A 113 5.16 -2.67 -13.22
C ASP A 113 3.69 -2.35 -13.43
N ARG A 114 2.81 -3.23 -12.99
CA ARG A 114 1.35 -3.00 -13.05
C ARG A 114 0.89 -1.86 -12.16
N CYS A 115 1.45 -1.75 -10.95
CA CYS A 115 1.15 -0.65 -10.03
C CYS A 115 1.64 0.68 -10.61
N TRP A 116 2.83 0.68 -11.21
CA TRP A 116 3.40 1.85 -11.88
C TRP A 116 2.52 2.31 -13.04
N ASP A 117 2.18 1.42 -13.95
CA ASP A 117 1.37 1.74 -15.13
C ASP A 117 -0.01 2.25 -14.72
N SER A 118 -0.62 1.66 -13.68
CA SER A 118 -1.89 2.15 -13.14
C SER A 118 -1.76 3.56 -12.59
N ALA A 119 -0.72 3.83 -11.78
CA ALA A 119 -0.47 5.15 -11.19
C ALA A 119 -0.17 6.20 -12.26
N VAL A 120 0.56 5.84 -13.33
CA VAL A 120 0.81 6.70 -14.49
C VAL A 120 -0.51 7.07 -15.18
N ASN A 121 -1.38 6.09 -15.43
CA ASN A 121 -2.65 6.32 -16.09
C ASN A 121 -3.57 7.22 -15.25
N ASP A 122 -3.63 7.00 -13.94
CA ASP A 122 -4.43 7.80 -13.01
C ASP A 122 -3.90 9.24 -12.95
N TRP A 123 -2.58 9.41 -12.88
CA TRP A 123 -1.96 10.73 -12.88
C TRP A 123 -2.19 11.44 -14.21
N LYS A 124 -1.99 10.77 -15.37
CA LYS A 124 -2.25 11.33 -16.69
C LYS A 124 -3.70 11.76 -16.89
N SER A 125 -4.63 11.06 -16.28
CA SER A 125 -6.07 11.37 -16.33
C SER A 125 -6.47 12.53 -15.41
N SER A 126 -5.60 12.92 -14.49
CA SER A 126 -5.92 13.97 -13.51
C SER A 126 -5.86 15.37 -14.15
N PRO A 127 -6.94 16.18 -14.01
CA PRO A 127 -7.01 17.49 -14.65
C PRO A 127 -6.04 18.53 -14.05
N ASN A 128 -5.55 18.27 -12.85
CA ASN A 128 -4.65 19.14 -12.08
C ASN A 128 -3.20 18.66 -12.09
N ARG A 129 -2.85 17.73 -12.99
CA ARG A 129 -1.46 17.26 -13.12
C ARG A 129 -0.54 18.37 -13.59
N VAL A 130 0.69 18.37 -13.09
CA VAL A 130 1.78 19.27 -13.49
C VAL A 130 3.08 18.47 -13.60
N GLY A 131 3.99 18.92 -14.46
CA GLY A 131 5.26 18.23 -14.70
C GLY A 131 5.17 17.11 -15.73
N SER A 132 6.23 16.34 -15.85
CA SER A 132 6.36 15.20 -16.76
C SER A 132 6.58 13.90 -15.97
N GLU A 133 6.18 12.79 -16.56
CA GLU A 133 6.54 11.45 -16.06
C GLU A 133 8.06 11.22 -16.05
N ASP A 134 8.77 11.87 -16.99
CA ASP A 134 10.23 11.80 -17.09
C ASP A 134 10.95 12.50 -15.91
N ASP A 135 10.23 13.28 -15.10
CA ASP A 135 10.77 13.94 -13.91
C ASP A 135 10.95 12.97 -12.71
N ILE A 136 10.54 11.71 -12.85
CA ILE A 136 10.66 10.69 -11.82
C ILE A 136 11.35 9.43 -12.35
N ASP A 137 12.13 8.80 -11.47
CA ASP A 137 12.82 7.55 -11.75
C ASP A 137 11.99 6.35 -11.25
N LYS A 138 11.66 5.45 -12.18
CA LYS A 138 10.93 4.22 -11.89
C LYS A 138 11.77 3.26 -11.03
N ASP A 139 13.09 3.21 -11.26
CA ASP A 139 13.99 2.35 -10.48
C ASP A 139 14.14 2.83 -9.04
N GLU A 140 14.05 4.15 -8.82
CA GLU A 140 13.97 4.69 -7.46
C GLU A 140 12.69 4.21 -6.75
N GLY A 141 11.57 4.15 -7.46
CA GLY A 141 10.32 3.58 -6.95
C GLY A 141 10.47 2.11 -6.52
N ARG A 142 11.17 1.28 -7.30
CA ARG A 142 11.46 -0.12 -6.93
C ARG A 142 12.27 -0.22 -5.65
N LYS A 143 13.33 0.57 -5.53
CA LYS A 143 14.15 0.62 -4.31
C LYS A 143 13.36 1.07 -3.08
N MET A 144 12.40 1.98 -3.26
CA MET A 144 11.50 2.39 -2.17
C MET A 144 10.60 1.23 -1.71
N VAL A 145 10.08 0.42 -2.63
CA VAL A 145 9.28 -0.77 -2.29
C VAL A 145 10.13 -1.78 -1.50
N GLU A 146 11.34 -2.09 -1.98
CA GLU A 146 12.25 -3.01 -1.32
C GLU A 146 12.60 -2.53 0.11
N SER A 147 12.89 -1.23 0.26
CA SER A 147 13.16 -0.61 1.55
C SER A 147 11.97 -0.68 2.50
N ALA A 148 10.75 -0.44 1.99
CA ALA A 148 9.53 -0.53 2.78
C ALA A 148 9.26 -1.96 3.27
N ILE A 149 9.47 -2.96 2.41
CA ILE A 149 9.36 -4.38 2.77
C ILE A 149 10.38 -4.74 3.84
N SER A 150 11.65 -4.35 3.67
CA SER A 150 12.70 -4.63 4.66
C SER A 150 12.36 -4.02 6.03
N LEU A 151 11.93 -2.75 6.04
CA LEU A 151 11.54 -2.07 7.28
C LEU A 151 10.34 -2.76 7.96
N HIS A 152 9.35 -3.21 7.18
CA HIS A 152 8.21 -3.94 7.73
C HIS A 152 8.62 -5.25 8.38
N LEU A 153 9.49 -6.02 7.72
CA LEU A 153 10.01 -7.28 8.26
C LEU A 153 10.83 -7.08 9.54
N ASP A 154 11.65 -6.02 9.60
CA ASP A 154 12.41 -5.66 10.80
C ASP A 154 11.47 -5.34 11.98
N GLN A 155 10.38 -4.61 11.73
CA GLN A 155 9.39 -4.31 12.75
C GLN A 155 8.65 -5.56 13.24
N VAL A 156 8.30 -6.47 12.34
CA VAL A 156 7.67 -7.76 12.70
C VAL A 156 8.61 -8.59 13.57
N GLU A 157 9.87 -8.70 13.19
CA GLU A 157 10.88 -9.44 13.96
C GLU A 157 11.08 -8.84 15.35
N GLU A 158 11.15 -7.50 15.45
CA GLU A 158 11.26 -6.81 16.72
C GLU A 158 10.04 -7.06 17.62
N CYS A 159 8.84 -7.00 17.06
CA CYS A 159 7.60 -7.30 17.79
C CYS A 159 7.59 -8.72 18.34
N ILE A 160 7.98 -9.70 17.54
CA ILE A 160 8.06 -11.11 17.95
C ILE A 160 9.10 -11.28 19.07
N SER A 161 10.28 -10.69 18.91
CA SER A 161 11.39 -10.81 19.87
C SER A 161 11.07 -10.17 21.21
N ASN A 162 10.27 -9.10 21.23
CA ASN A 162 9.85 -8.41 22.44
C ASN A 162 8.64 -9.07 23.16
N GLY A 163 8.23 -10.27 22.73
CA GLY A 163 7.12 -11.01 23.34
C GLY A 163 5.75 -10.40 23.01
N GLY A 164 5.70 -9.53 22.02
CA GLY A 164 4.49 -9.07 21.38
C GLY A 164 3.91 -10.19 20.56
N GLY A 165 3.32 -11.17 21.26
CA GLY A 165 2.40 -12.10 20.60
C GLY A 165 1.18 -11.31 20.12
N PRO A 166 0.42 -11.87 19.16
CA PRO A 166 -0.82 -11.25 18.73
C PRO A 166 -1.74 -11.11 19.95
N GLY A 167 -2.02 -9.84 20.29
CA GLY A 167 -3.03 -9.50 21.29
C GLY A 167 -4.42 -9.76 20.76
#